data_7d0429e54c4a7c730f2fc8ed81f7104e
#
_entry.id   7d0429e54c4a7c730f2fc8ed81f7104e
#
_cell.length_a   1.000
_cell.length_b   1.000
_cell.length_c   1.000
_cell.angle_alpha   90.00
_cell.angle_beta   90.00
_cell.angle_gamma   90.00
#
_symmetry.space_group_name_H-M   'P 1'
#
loop_
_entity.id
_entity.type
_entity.pdbx_description
1 polymer ?
#
loop_
_entity_poly.entity_id
_entity_poly.type
_entity_poly.pdbx_seq_one_letter_code
_entity_poly.pdbx_strand_id
1 'polypeptide(L)'
;YLNEQLKAIQKELGETEDGRDEAGEFEERIEKAKLPKEAKEKAIQELKKLKSMSPMSAEATVVRNYLDWMLSIPWSKRSRVKKDIKAAEKILNTDHYGLEKVKERILEYLAVQTRVRKMKGPILCLVGPPGVGKTSLGKSMAMATGRSFVRMSLGGVRDEAEIRGHRRTYIGSMPGKVIQGMKKAKTTNPLFLL
;
A
#
# COMPACT_ATOMS: atom_id res chain seq x y z
N TYR A 1 37.42 25.73 -9.81
CA TYR A 1 37.80 26.56 -8.66
C TYR A 1 36.61 26.90 -7.75
N LEU A 2 35.56 27.57 -8.26
CA LEU A 2 34.36 27.91 -7.47
C LEU A 2 33.61 26.67 -6.98
N ASN A 3 33.47 25.61 -7.81
CA ASN A 3 32.84 24.38 -7.43
C ASN A 3 33.65 23.55 -6.40
N GLU A 4 34.98 23.70 -6.40
CA GLU A 4 35.85 23.06 -5.41
C GLU A 4 35.80 23.81 -4.08
N GLN A 5 35.75 25.14 -4.09
CA GLN A 5 35.53 25.94 -2.89
C GLN A 5 34.16 25.65 -2.27
N LEU A 6 33.12 25.54 -3.07
CA LEU A 6 31.77 25.21 -2.62
C LEU A 6 31.75 23.79 -1.97
N LYS A 7 32.46 22.83 -2.56
CA LYS A 7 32.64 21.48 -1.97
C LYS A 7 33.42 21.51 -0.67
N ALA A 8 34.46 22.30 -0.57
CA ALA A 8 35.27 22.44 0.65
C ALA A 8 34.47 23.05 1.79
N ILE A 9 33.72 24.14 1.51
CA ILE A 9 32.86 24.81 2.48
C ILE A 9 31.74 23.90 2.94
N GLN A 10 31.12 23.13 2.03
CA GLN A 10 30.09 22.17 2.38
C GLN A 10 30.63 21.02 3.25
N LYS A 11 31.89 20.62 3.06
CA LYS A 11 32.57 19.61 3.86
C LYS A 11 32.91 20.13 5.27
N GLU A 12 33.31 21.38 5.41
CA GLU A 12 33.57 22.03 6.71
C GLU A 12 32.29 22.27 7.52
N LEU A 13 31.16 22.52 6.84
CA LEU A 13 29.84 22.71 7.48
C LEU A 13 29.17 21.38 7.92
N GLY A 14 29.81 20.24 7.72
CA GLY A 14 29.24 18.92 8.09
C GLY A 14 28.03 18.49 7.25
N GLU A 15 27.71 19.24 6.18
CA GLU A 15 26.54 18.97 5.34
C GLU A 15 26.75 17.84 4.30
N THR A 16 27.96 17.24 4.26
CA THR A 16 28.38 16.47 3.08
C THR A 16 28.29 14.96 3.21
N GLU A 17 28.24 14.39 4.41
CA GLU A 17 28.19 12.92 4.55
C GLU A 17 26.76 12.39 4.62
N ASP A 18 25.90 12.97 5.45
CA ASP A 18 24.52 12.47 5.63
C ASP A 18 23.59 12.73 4.42
N GLY A 19 23.65 13.91 3.84
CA GLY A 19 22.70 14.27 2.76
C GLY A 19 23.02 13.66 1.38
N ARG A 20 24.30 13.32 1.12
CA ARG A 20 24.70 12.62 -0.11
C ARG A 20 24.49 11.13 -0.04
N ASP A 21 24.68 10.55 1.14
CA ASP A 21 24.41 9.15 1.40
C ASP A 21 22.91 8.87 1.26
N GLU A 22 22.06 9.72 1.85
CA GLU A 22 20.60 9.62 1.75
C GLU A 22 20.08 9.70 0.30
N ALA A 23 20.59 10.63 -0.50
CA ALA A 23 20.18 10.76 -1.91
C ALA A 23 20.65 9.55 -2.74
N GLY A 24 21.82 8.99 -2.42
CA GLY A 24 22.35 7.76 -3.01
C GLY A 24 21.48 6.55 -2.64
N GLU A 25 21.08 6.43 -1.38
CA GLU A 25 20.16 5.40 -0.94
C GLU A 25 18.81 5.44 -1.67
N PHE A 26 18.23 6.62 -1.83
CA PHE A 26 16.99 6.78 -2.60
C PHE A 26 17.18 6.37 -4.06
N GLU A 27 18.31 6.73 -4.69
CA GLU A 27 18.62 6.36 -6.08
C GLU A 27 18.69 4.85 -6.24
N GLU A 28 19.41 4.18 -5.36
CA GLU A 28 19.52 2.72 -5.32
C GLU A 28 18.16 2.03 -5.07
N ARG A 29 17.36 2.58 -4.14
CA ARG A 29 16.01 2.08 -3.86
C ARG A 29 15.08 2.27 -5.05
N ILE A 30 15.16 3.38 -5.79
CA ILE A 30 14.37 3.64 -7.01
C ILE A 30 14.74 2.64 -8.11
N GLU A 31 16.02 2.32 -8.26
CA GLU A 31 16.48 1.35 -9.26
C GLU A 31 16.04 -0.08 -8.93
N LYS A 32 16.16 -0.48 -7.66
CA LYS A 32 15.72 -1.80 -7.18
C LYS A 32 14.20 -1.95 -7.15
N ALA A 33 13.45 -0.86 -7.00
CA ALA A 33 12.00 -0.90 -6.97
C ALA A 33 11.43 -1.13 -8.37
N LYS A 34 10.56 -2.14 -8.51
CA LYS A 34 9.84 -2.43 -9.76
C LYS A 34 8.68 -1.46 -9.95
N LEU A 35 9.00 -0.17 -10.10
CA LEU A 35 8.02 0.89 -10.30
C LEU A 35 7.47 0.87 -11.73
N PRO A 36 6.19 1.23 -11.94
CA PRO A 36 5.68 1.60 -13.25
C PRO A 36 6.46 2.78 -13.83
N LYS A 37 6.50 2.91 -15.16
CA LYS A 37 7.27 3.95 -15.85
C LYS A 37 6.98 5.36 -15.33
N GLU A 38 5.71 5.71 -15.23
CA GLU A 38 5.27 7.03 -14.71
C GLU A 38 5.73 7.27 -13.28
N ALA A 39 5.60 6.26 -12.39
CA ALA A 39 6.04 6.38 -11.01
C ALA A 39 7.56 6.51 -10.89
N LYS A 40 8.32 5.80 -11.73
CA LYS A 40 9.78 5.90 -11.78
C LYS A 40 10.23 7.27 -12.25
N GLU A 41 9.65 7.78 -13.32
CA GLU A 41 9.95 9.13 -13.83
C GLU A 41 9.68 10.19 -12.78
N LYS A 42 8.54 10.07 -12.07
CA LYS A 42 8.18 10.99 -10.98
C LYS A 42 9.14 10.91 -9.80
N ALA A 43 9.53 9.69 -9.39
CA ALA A 43 10.50 9.48 -8.32
C ALA A 43 11.85 10.14 -8.65
N ILE A 44 12.35 9.98 -9.88
CA ILE A 44 13.59 10.60 -10.34
C ILE A 44 13.49 12.12 -10.35
N GLN A 45 12.35 12.68 -10.78
CA GLN A 45 12.14 14.14 -10.75
C GLN A 45 12.18 14.69 -9.32
N GLU A 46 11.52 14.02 -8.38
CA GLU A 46 11.50 14.44 -6.98
C GLU A 46 12.88 14.25 -6.32
N LEU A 47 13.62 13.19 -6.67
CA LEU A 47 14.99 12.99 -6.20
C LEU A 47 15.94 14.10 -6.70
N LYS A 48 15.80 14.54 -7.97
CA LYS A 48 16.57 15.68 -8.49
C LYS A 48 16.29 16.96 -7.71
N LYS A 49 15.03 17.22 -7.35
CA LYS A 49 14.68 18.35 -6.50
C LYS A 49 15.31 18.22 -5.12
N LEU A 50 15.24 17.03 -4.50
CA LEU A 50 15.84 16.81 -3.19
C LEU A 50 17.34 17.09 -3.19
N LYS A 51 18.06 16.65 -4.24
CA LYS A 51 19.51 16.93 -4.41
C LYS A 51 19.85 18.42 -4.53
N SER A 52 18.89 19.26 -4.95
CA SER A 52 19.09 20.73 -5.10
C SER A 52 18.61 21.54 -3.89
N MET A 53 17.94 20.92 -2.92
CA MET A 53 17.41 21.57 -1.73
C MET A 53 18.40 21.49 -0.56
N SER A 54 18.30 22.45 0.36
CA SER A 54 19.00 22.32 1.64
C SER A 54 18.42 21.14 2.44
N PRO A 55 19.25 20.22 2.96
CA PRO A 55 18.81 19.04 3.73
C PRO A 55 17.91 19.39 4.91
N MET A 56 18.08 20.52 5.54
CA MET A 56 17.35 21.01 6.71
C MET A 56 16.04 21.72 6.36
N SER A 57 15.70 21.86 5.08
CA SER A 57 14.49 22.57 4.69
C SER A 57 13.22 21.75 4.94
N ALA A 58 12.13 22.43 5.30
CA ALA A 58 10.81 21.80 5.45
C ALA A 58 10.34 21.14 4.14
N GLU A 59 10.69 21.73 3.00
CA GLU A 59 10.38 21.18 1.68
C GLU A 59 11.12 19.87 1.40
N ALA A 60 12.40 19.78 1.80
CA ALA A 60 13.17 18.54 1.68
C ALA A 60 12.51 17.41 2.48
N THR A 61 12.02 17.69 3.69
CA THR A 61 11.29 16.71 4.51
C THR A 61 10.01 16.23 3.83
N VAL A 62 9.27 17.11 3.18
CA VAL A 62 8.06 16.74 2.40
C VAL A 62 8.42 15.82 1.22
N VAL A 63 9.50 16.14 0.51
CA VAL A 63 9.96 15.32 -0.63
C VAL A 63 10.46 13.94 -0.16
N ARG A 64 11.23 13.88 0.95
CA ARG A 64 11.66 12.62 1.57
C ARG A 64 10.48 11.73 1.91
N ASN A 65 9.51 12.27 2.65
CA ASN A 65 8.32 11.53 3.03
C ASN A 65 7.55 11.00 1.81
N TYR A 66 7.46 11.79 0.75
CA TYR A 66 6.81 11.37 -0.49
C TYR A 66 7.56 10.22 -1.17
N LEU A 67 8.89 10.29 -1.27
CA LEU A 67 9.72 9.23 -1.84
C LEU A 67 9.64 7.96 -1.00
N ASP A 68 9.70 8.06 0.32
CA ASP A 68 9.57 6.92 1.23
C ASP A 68 8.22 6.22 1.09
N TRP A 69 7.13 6.98 1.02
CA TRP A 69 5.83 6.41 0.75
C TRP A 69 5.78 5.71 -0.60
N MET A 70 6.23 6.38 -1.66
CA MET A 70 6.23 5.83 -3.02
C MET A 70 7.03 4.52 -3.11
N LEU A 71 8.21 4.46 -2.49
CA LEU A 71 9.07 3.28 -2.50
C LEU A 71 8.60 2.16 -1.56
N SER A 72 7.79 2.49 -0.56
CA SER A 72 7.25 1.49 0.37
C SER A 72 6.01 0.76 -0.14
N ILE A 73 5.37 1.27 -1.19
CA ILE A 73 4.20 0.63 -1.81
C ILE A 73 4.65 -0.62 -2.59
N PRO A 74 3.97 -1.76 -2.43
CA PRO A 74 4.32 -2.98 -3.16
C PRO A 74 3.80 -2.95 -4.61
N TRP A 75 4.39 -2.16 -5.51
CA TRP A 75 3.92 -1.94 -6.89
C TRP A 75 3.73 -3.20 -7.73
N SER A 76 4.62 -4.17 -7.59
CA SER A 76 4.65 -5.39 -8.41
C SER A 76 4.43 -6.68 -7.64
N LYS A 77 4.41 -6.62 -6.30
CA LYS A 77 4.35 -7.81 -5.45
C LYS A 77 2.91 -8.26 -5.24
N ARG A 78 2.49 -9.32 -5.94
CA ARG A 78 1.16 -9.92 -5.80
C ARG A 78 1.22 -11.24 -5.04
N SER A 79 0.26 -11.45 -4.13
CA SER A 79 0.02 -12.78 -3.55
C SER A 79 -0.52 -13.72 -4.62
N ARG A 80 -0.03 -14.95 -4.64
CA ARG A 80 -0.58 -16.01 -5.50
C ARG A 80 -1.96 -16.40 -4.98
N VAL A 81 -2.98 -16.11 -5.75
CA VAL A 81 -4.37 -16.43 -5.37
C VAL A 81 -4.59 -17.92 -5.51
N LYS A 82 -4.99 -18.58 -4.43
CA LYS A 82 -5.46 -19.97 -4.43
C LYS A 82 -6.83 -20.03 -5.09
N LYS A 83 -7.04 -21.04 -5.95
CA LYS A 83 -8.27 -21.18 -6.74
C LYS A 83 -9.05 -22.45 -6.38
N ASP A 84 -8.66 -23.12 -5.32
CA ASP A 84 -9.29 -24.37 -4.88
C ASP A 84 -10.57 -24.07 -4.08
N ILE A 85 -11.71 -24.30 -4.72
CA ILE A 85 -13.03 -24.07 -4.12
C ILE A 85 -13.31 -25.06 -2.99
N LYS A 86 -12.86 -26.33 -3.12
CA LYS A 86 -13.07 -27.33 -2.06
C LYS A 86 -12.29 -26.99 -0.80
N ALA A 87 -11.05 -26.52 -0.96
CA ALA A 87 -10.26 -26.02 0.17
C ALA A 87 -10.90 -24.78 0.81
N ALA A 88 -11.46 -23.86 0.01
CA ALA A 88 -12.18 -22.69 0.50
C ALA A 88 -13.43 -23.08 1.30
N GLU A 89 -14.22 -24.03 0.81
CA GLU A 89 -15.39 -24.56 1.48
C GLU A 89 -15.01 -25.20 2.83
N LYS A 90 -13.96 -26.02 2.85
CA LYS A 90 -13.48 -26.64 4.09
C LYS A 90 -13.08 -25.59 5.14
N ILE A 91 -12.39 -24.52 4.75
CA ILE A 91 -12.01 -23.43 5.66
C ILE A 91 -13.26 -22.74 6.21
N LEU A 92 -14.21 -22.37 5.34
CA LEU A 92 -15.43 -21.69 5.75
C LEU A 92 -16.27 -22.56 6.70
N ASN A 93 -16.33 -23.88 6.48
CA ASN A 93 -17.08 -24.82 7.34
C ASN A 93 -16.38 -25.07 8.68
N THR A 94 -15.06 -25.05 8.70
CA THR A 94 -14.28 -25.20 9.95
C THR A 94 -14.38 -23.95 10.83
N ASP A 95 -14.31 -22.78 10.23
CA ASP A 95 -14.26 -21.50 10.97
C ASP A 95 -15.66 -20.99 11.38
N HIS A 96 -16.71 -21.43 10.69
CA HIS A 96 -18.08 -20.90 10.88
C HIS A 96 -19.10 -22.02 10.94
N TYR A 97 -19.86 -22.06 12.03
CA TYR A 97 -21.01 -22.93 12.16
C TYR A 97 -22.25 -22.32 11.50
N GLY A 98 -23.03 -23.12 10.76
CA GLY A 98 -24.21 -22.66 10.04
C GLY A 98 -23.87 -21.65 8.92
N LEU A 99 -24.73 -20.66 8.71
CA LEU A 99 -24.59 -19.62 7.68
C LEU A 99 -24.49 -20.16 6.24
N GLU A 100 -25.21 -21.25 5.94
CA GLU A 100 -25.08 -22.00 4.67
C GLU A 100 -25.26 -21.10 3.44
N LYS A 101 -26.31 -20.26 3.42
CA LYS A 101 -26.58 -19.32 2.31
C LYS A 101 -25.45 -18.31 2.09
N VAL A 102 -24.82 -17.85 3.19
CA VAL A 102 -23.71 -16.89 3.11
C VAL A 102 -22.45 -17.57 2.58
N LYS A 103 -22.16 -18.78 3.06
CA LYS A 103 -21.04 -19.59 2.59
C LYS A 103 -21.19 -19.93 1.11
N GLU A 104 -22.36 -20.39 0.69
CA GLU A 104 -22.67 -20.68 -0.70
C GLU A 104 -22.42 -19.44 -1.59
N ARG A 105 -22.92 -18.28 -1.19
CA ARG A 105 -22.70 -17.03 -1.92
C ARG A 105 -21.22 -16.64 -2.02
N ILE A 106 -20.45 -16.85 -0.96
CA ILE A 106 -19.00 -16.63 -0.97
C ILE A 106 -18.32 -17.60 -1.94
N LEU A 107 -18.67 -18.88 -1.91
CA LEU A 107 -18.10 -19.89 -2.81
C LEU A 107 -18.43 -19.63 -4.28
N GLU A 108 -19.67 -19.24 -4.59
CA GLU A 108 -20.05 -18.79 -5.94
C GLU A 108 -19.20 -17.62 -6.41
N TYR A 109 -19.03 -16.59 -5.56
CA TYR A 109 -18.20 -15.46 -5.86
C TYR A 109 -16.75 -15.86 -6.15
N LEU A 110 -16.17 -16.74 -5.32
CA LEU A 110 -14.83 -17.26 -5.52
C LEU A 110 -14.73 -18.09 -6.81
N ALA A 111 -15.74 -18.90 -7.11
CA ALA A 111 -15.80 -19.71 -8.33
C ALA A 111 -15.80 -18.83 -9.59
N VAL A 112 -16.59 -17.76 -9.60
CA VAL A 112 -16.58 -16.79 -10.70
C VAL A 112 -15.21 -16.12 -10.85
N GLN A 113 -14.58 -15.72 -9.74
CA GLN A 113 -13.24 -15.13 -9.78
C GLN A 113 -12.15 -16.07 -10.31
N THR A 114 -12.30 -17.38 -10.15
CA THR A 114 -11.35 -18.36 -10.71
C THR A 114 -11.39 -18.43 -12.23
N ARG A 115 -12.57 -18.20 -12.82
CA ARG A 115 -12.81 -18.27 -14.28
C ARG A 115 -12.50 -16.97 -14.98
N VAL A 116 -12.75 -15.83 -14.34
CA VAL A 116 -12.55 -14.51 -14.94
C VAL A 116 -11.13 -14.02 -14.67
N ARG A 117 -10.35 -13.79 -15.73
CA ARG A 117 -8.96 -13.31 -15.61
C ARG A 117 -8.84 -11.85 -15.14
N LYS A 118 -9.87 -11.03 -15.43
CA LYS A 118 -9.93 -9.63 -14.99
C LYS A 118 -10.82 -9.52 -13.76
N MET A 119 -10.26 -9.09 -12.64
CA MET A 119 -11.00 -8.86 -11.39
C MET A 119 -11.95 -7.64 -11.53
N LYS A 120 -13.07 -7.84 -12.19
CA LYS A 120 -14.23 -6.93 -12.17
C LYS A 120 -15.40 -7.66 -11.50
N GLY A 121 -15.18 -8.15 -10.29
CA GLY A 121 -16.24 -8.76 -9.50
C GLY A 121 -17.02 -7.70 -8.70
N PRO A 122 -18.30 -7.94 -8.40
CA PRO A 122 -19.08 -7.09 -7.51
C PRO A 122 -18.46 -7.05 -6.11
N ILE A 123 -18.70 -5.97 -5.38
CA ILE A 123 -18.33 -5.88 -3.97
C ILE A 123 -19.35 -6.69 -3.18
N LEU A 124 -18.86 -7.61 -2.34
CA LEU A 124 -19.72 -8.36 -1.43
C LEU A 124 -20.08 -7.50 -0.22
N CYS A 125 -21.37 -7.28 0.00
CA CYS A 125 -21.88 -6.57 1.15
C CYS A 125 -22.48 -7.58 2.14
N LEU A 126 -21.89 -7.66 3.35
CA LEU A 126 -22.37 -8.50 4.43
C LEU A 126 -23.23 -7.68 5.38
N VAL A 127 -24.52 -7.94 5.40
CA VAL A 127 -25.51 -7.24 6.24
C VAL A 127 -25.91 -8.14 7.41
N GLY A 128 -25.98 -7.57 8.60
CA GLY A 128 -26.41 -8.28 9.80
C GLY A 128 -26.05 -7.55 11.09
N PRO A 129 -26.59 -7.96 12.24
CA PRO A 129 -26.32 -7.36 13.54
C PRO A 129 -24.84 -7.49 13.93
N PRO A 130 -24.36 -6.73 14.92
CA PRO A 130 -23.02 -6.91 15.46
C PRO A 130 -22.85 -8.33 16.05
N GLY A 131 -21.65 -8.87 16.03
CA GLY A 131 -21.33 -10.15 16.64
C GLY A 131 -21.58 -11.41 15.79
N VAL A 132 -22.28 -11.32 14.66
CA VAL A 132 -22.60 -12.50 13.82
C VAL A 132 -21.45 -13.02 12.95
N GLY A 133 -20.25 -12.51 13.10
CA GLY A 133 -19.06 -13.04 12.41
C GLY A 133 -18.73 -12.42 11.05
N LYS A 134 -19.26 -11.23 10.68
CA LYS A 134 -18.93 -10.57 9.40
C LYS A 134 -17.43 -10.40 9.18
N THR A 135 -16.71 -9.98 10.22
CA THR A 135 -15.26 -9.78 10.15
C THR A 135 -14.49 -11.09 10.05
N SER A 136 -14.93 -12.12 10.76
CA SER A 136 -14.30 -13.44 10.70
C SER A 136 -14.51 -14.10 9.33
N LEU A 137 -15.67 -13.95 8.71
CA LEU A 137 -15.92 -14.39 7.34
C LEU A 137 -14.92 -13.74 6.36
N GLY A 138 -14.68 -12.44 6.47
CA GLY A 138 -13.66 -11.76 5.66
C GLY A 138 -12.25 -12.30 5.85
N LYS A 139 -11.88 -12.67 7.09
CA LYS A 139 -10.58 -13.31 7.37
C LYS A 139 -10.50 -14.70 6.73
N SER A 140 -11.54 -15.52 6.88
CA SER A 140 -11.59 -16.86 6.30
C SER A 140 -11.55 -16.83 4.76
N MET A 141 -12.20 -15.84 4.13
CA MET A 141 -12.08 -15.58 2.69
C MET A 141 -10.64 -15.24 2.29
N ALA A 142 -9.94 -14.43 3.09
CA ALA A 142 -8.55 -14.08 2.82
C ALA A 142 -7.64 -15.33 2.94
N MET A 143 -7.83 -16.15 3.96
CA MET A 143 -7.12 -17.42 4.13
C MET A 143 -7.41 -18.41 2.98
N ALA A 144 -8.66 -18.55 2.60
CA ALA A 144 -9.09 -19.45 1.51
C ALA A 144 -8.45 -19.05 0.17
N THR A 145 -8.33 -17.76 -0.08
CA THR A 145 -7.71 -17.23 -1.31
C THR A 145 -6.20 -17.05 -1.22
N GLY A 146 -5.58 -17.21 -0.05
CA GLY A 146 -4.15 -16.96 0.17
C GLY A 146 -3.75 -15.48 0.05
N ARG A 147 -4.69 -14.58 0.30
CA ARG A 147 -4.48 -13.12 0.23
C ARG A 147 -4.28 -12.53 1.62
N SER A 148 -3.50 -11.47 1.71
CA SER A 148 -3.38 -10.70 2.96
C SER A 148 -4.71 -10.06 3.31
N PHE A 149 -5.09 -10.09 4.58
CA PHE A 149 -6.31 -9.44 5.08
C PHE A 149 -6.01 -8.05 5.59
N VAL A 150 -6.77 -7.06 5.13
CA VAL A 150 -6.70 -5.67 5.60
C VAL A 150 -8.08 -5.23 6.02
N ARG A 151 -8.21 -4.83 7.29
CA ARG A 151 -9.43 -4.20 7.78
C ARG A 151 -9.26 -2.68 7.78
N MET A 152 -10.24 -1.99 7.20
CA MET A 152 -10.32 -0.55 7.17
C MET A 152 -11.74 -0.13 7.55
N SER A 153 -11.90 0.56 8.67
CA SER A 153 -13.20 1.08 9.06
C SER A 153 -13.48 2.38 8.32
N LEU A 154 -14.59 2.43 7.60
CA LEU A 154 -15.12 3.64 6.96
C LEU A 154 -16.18 4.32 7.82
N GLY A 155 -16.73 3.61 8.82
CA GLY A 155 -17.67 4.18 9.77
C GLY A 155 -17.02 5.28 10.62
N GLY A 156 -17.62 6.47 10.62
CA GLY A 156 -17.10 7.63 11.34
C GLY A 156 -16.02 8.43 10.60
N VAL A 157 -15.64 8.04 9.39
CA VAL A 157 -14.75 8.85 8.52
C VAL A 157 -15.56 10.06 8.04
N ARG A 158 -15.18 11.25 8.51
CA ARG A 158 -15.81 12.54 8.12
C ARG A 158 -14.95 13.29 7.11
N ASP A 159 -13.66 13.03 7.09
CA ASP A 159 -12.70 13.69 6.19
C ASP A 159 -12.40 12.83 4.97
N GLU A 160 -12.66 13.36 3.79
CA GLU A 160 -12.28 12.74 2.52
C GLU A 160 -10.77 12.44 2.42
N ALA A 161 -9.96 13.26 3.07
CA ALA A 161 -8.51 13.11 3.11
C ALA A 161 -8.06 11.78 3.76
N GLU A 162 -8.86 11.19 4.66
CA GLU A 162 -8.55 9.87 5.21
C GLU A 162 -8.58 8.77 4.14
N ILE A 163 -9.43 8.90 3.13
CA ILE A 163 -9.56 7.91 2.05
C ILE A 163 -8.61 8.22 0.91
N ARG A 164 -8.60 9.49 0.45
CA ARG A 164 -7.80 9.94 -0.69
C ARG A 164 -6.36 10.30 -0.34
N GLY A 165 -6.10 10.70 0.91
CA GLY A 165 -4.84 11.23 1.38
C GLY A 165 -4.83 12.76 1.42
N HIS A 166 -3.91 13.31 2.20
CA HIS A 166 -3.71 14.74 2.34
C HIS A 166 -2.94 15.31 1.15
N ARG A 167 -3.10 16.61 0.90
CA ARG A 167 -2.27 17.32 -0.09
C ARG A 167 -0.81 17.25 0.33
N ARG A 168 0.06 16.93 -0.62
CA ARG A 168 1.50 16.73 -0.42
C ARG A 168 2.23 17.95 0.17
N THR A 169 1.68 19.14 -0.01
CA THR A 169 2.28 20.39 0.47
C THR A 169 2.31 20.52 2.00
N TYR A 170 1.57 19.71 2.72
CA TYR A 170 1.56 19.75 4.19
C TYR A 170 2.64 18.84 4.76
N ILE A 171 3.40 19.35 5.73
CA ILE A 171 4.34 18.53 6.51
C ILE A 171 3.57 17.44 7.25
N GLY A 172 4.02 16.20 7.15
CA GLY A 172 3.30 15.05 7.72
C GLY A 172 2.14 14.54 6.87
N SER A 173 2.00 15.00 5.61
CA SER A 173 0.99 14.49 4.69
C SER A 173 1.14 12.98 4.50
N MET A 174 0.02 12.26 4.59
CA MET A 174 -0.04 10.82 4.42
C MET A 174 -0.94 10.45 3.25
N PRO A 175 -0.64 9.36 2.53
CA PRO A 175 -1.55 8.82 1.54
C PRO A 175 -2.81 8.26 2.23
N GLY A 176 -3.87 8.07 1.47
CA GLY A 176 -5.13 7.54 1.98
C GLY A 176 -5.01 6.14 2.59
N LYS A 177 -5.96 5.79 3.44
CA LYS A 177 -6.01 4.51 4.20
C LYS A 177 -5.87 3.27 3.31
N VAL A 178 -6.36 3.32 2.06
CA VAL A 178 -6.21 2.20 1.10
C VAL A 178 -4.74 1.93 0.80
N ILE A 179 -3.98 2.97 0.47
CA ILE A 179 -2.55 2.87 0.17
C ILE A 179 -1.76 2.44 1.41
N GLN A 180 -2.09 3.00 2.58
CA GLN A 180 -1.51 2.57 3.85
C GLN A 180 -1.78 1.08 4.13
N GLY A 181 -3.00 0.62 3.84
CA GLY A 181 -3.38 -0.78 3.95
C GLY A 181 -2.58 -1.69 3.02
N MET A 182 -2.32 -1.27 1.78
CA MET A 182 -1.48 -2.00 0.84
C MET A 182 -0.02 -2.08 1.29
N LYS A 183 0.54 -0.99 1.82
CA LYS A 183 1.87 -0.97 2.44
C LYS A 183 1.96 -1.98 3.58
N LYS A 184 0.97 -2.00 4.49
CA LYS A 184 0.90 -2.94 5.61
C LYS A 184 0.77 -4.39 5.13
N ALA A 185 -0.02 -4.64 4.10
CA ALA A 185 -0.21 -5.96 3.51
C ALA A 185 1.02 -6.46 2.74
N LYS A 186 1.92 -5.56 2.33
CA LYS A 186 3.10 -5.84 1.48
C LYS A 186 2.76 -6.52 0.14
N THR A 187 1.52 -6.38 -0.32
CA THR A 187 1.02 -6.95 -1.59
C THR A 187 0.06 -6.00 -2.27
N THR A 188 -0.03 -6.08 -3.61
CA THR A 188 -0.93 -5.23 -4.42
C THR A 188 -2.37 -5.73 -4.46
N ASN A 189 -2.63 -6.95 -3.97
CA ASN A 189 -3.93 -7.60 -4.05
C ASN A 189 -4.43 -8.13 -2.70
N PRO A 190 -4.36 -7.37 -1.60
CA PRO A 190 -4.94 -7.80 -0.35
C PRO A 190 -6.48 -7.88 -0.47
N LEU A 191 -7.10 -8.59 0.46
CA LEU A 191 -8.54 -8.57 0.64
C LEU A 191 -8.87 -7.47 1.66
N PHE A 192 -9.60 -6.45 1.20
CA PHE A 192 -10.07 -5.37 2.06
C PHE A 192 -11.43 -5.70 2.65
N LEU A 193 -11.57 -5.50 3.95
CA LEU A 193 -12.84 -5.40 4.65
C LEU A 193 -13.04 -3.93 5.03
N LEU A 194 -14.07 -3.30 4.47
CA LEU A 194 -14.43 -1.91 4.67
C LEU A 194 -15.49 -1.75 5.76
#